data_aeeca7a340a652d247fa92bcbb10aaac
#
_entry.id   aeeca7a340a652d247fa92bcbb10aaac
#
_cell.length_a   1.000
_cell.length_b   1.000
_cell.length_c   1.000
_cell.angle_alpha   90.00
_cell.angle_beta   90.00
_cell.angle_gamma   90.00
#
_symmetry.space_group_name_H-M   'P 1'
#
loop_
_entity.id
_entity.type
_entity.pdbx_description
1 polymer ?
#
loop_
_entity_poly.entity_id
_entity_poly.type
_entity_poly.pdbx_seq_one_letter_code
_entity_poly.pdbx_strand_id
1 'polypeptide(L)'
;MNKLTALIILDGFGYRKEKKGNAIALAGAANIHSYMAMYPDTLISASGESVGLPAGQMGNSEVGHLNIGAGRIVYQELLRITAAARDGSFNSNPALLGAIANCKEHNSALHLYGLLSDGGVHSHIEHLNALVRLAKANKLEKVYIHCFMDGRDTSQKSGKNFITRLEATLSSIECGRIATLSGRYYAMDRDNHYDRIEKAYAAMVYGEGEKFASAEEAIEASYKNGLTDEFMLPAVITEANGEPVAKIQAHDSIIFFNFRPDRAREITHAFVDEDFSGFVRKEGFIPVHYVGFTQYDVGFNDRVEVAFRTEVPKNTLAEHLSKLGKAQFHIAETEKYAHVTFFFNGGVEKAYPGEKREVIPSPLVNTFDLVPEMSAYQVAEKACEAIDSGRYDFMVLNFANPDMVGHTGNLDAAVKAVKAVDECTKRVVDRILANGGECLITADHGNCERMISDNGAPFTAHTTNPVPLILVSNDLRHRRFYEGGRLCDIAPTLLNMMGLPVPKEMTGRNLLISDLNR
;
A
#
# COMPACT_ATOMS: atom_id res chain seq x y z
N MET A 1 23.01 10.71 32.13
CA MET A 1 22.70 10.65 30.69
C MET A 1 21.52 9.74 30.52
N ASN A 2 20.58 10.06 29.64
CA ASN A 2 19.49 9.13 29.32
C ASN A 2 20.07 7.93 28.56
N LYS A 3 19.60 6.71 28.87
CA LYS A 3 19.98 5.51 28.12
C LYS A 3 19.37 5.62 26.72
N LEU A 4 20.21 5.65 25.67
CA LEU A 4 19.74 5.69 24.29
C LEU A 4 19.23 4.31 23.87
N THR A 5 18.03 4.24 23.29
CA THR A 5 17.53 3.09 22.57
C THR A 5 17.51 3.41 21.07
N ALA A 6 18.16 2.62 20.24
CA ALA A 6 18.24 2.88 18.80
C ALA A 6 17.59 1.77 17.96
N LEU A 7 17.07 2.16 16.81
CA LEU A 7 16.65 1.28 15.72
C LEU A 7 17.55 1.51 14.52
N ILE A 8 18.28 0.48 14.12
CA ILE A 8 19.14 0.49 12.93
C ILE A 8 18.47 -0.36 11.86
N ILE A 9 18.10 0.27 10.75
CA ILE A 9 17.44 -0.38 9.61
C ILE A 9 18.46 -0.54 8.49
N LEU A 10 18.72 -1.78 8.10
CA LEU A 10 19.56 -2.16 6.97
C LEU A 10 18.65 -2.38 5.77
N ASP A 11 18.35 -1.32 5.02
CA ASP A 11 17.34 -1.32 3.95
C ASP A 11 17.63 -2.42 2.91
N GLY A 12 16.64 -3.27 2.63
CA GLY A 12 16.80 -4.36 1.67
C GLY A 12 17.66 -5.54 2.13
N PHE A 13 17.99 -5.66 3.43
CA PHE A 13 18.83 -6.72 3.98
C PHE A 13 17.99 -7.93 4.43
N GLY A 14 17.52 -8.73 3.45
CA GLY A 14 16.74 -9.94 3.72
C GLY A 14 17.60 -11.12 4.21
N TYR A 15 16.93 -12.19 4.62
CA TYR A 15 17.58 -13.43 5.06
C TYR A 15 17.31 -14.58 4.10
N ARG A 16 18.39 -15.21 3.58
CA ARG A 16 18.33 -16.39 2.73
C ARG A 16 19.52 -17.32 3.02
N LYS A 17 19.25 -18.64 3.11
CA LYS A 17 20.30 -19.63 3.40
C LYS A 17 21.23 -19.88 2.22
N GLU A 18 20.69 -19.79 0.97
CA GLU A 18 21.46 -20.05 -0.24
C GLU A 18 22.50 -18.94 -0.48
N LYS A 19 23.72 -19.36 -0.83
CA LYS A 19 24.84 -18.44 -1.08
C LYS A 19 24.88 -17.92 -2.52
N LYS A 20 24.33 -18.69 -3.48
CA LYS A 20 24.36 -18.30 -4.90
C LYS A 20 23.54 -17.02 -5.12
N GLY A 21 24.17 -15.99 -5.62
CA GLY A 21 23.52 -14.70 -5.86
C GLY A 21 23.06 -13.97 -4.59
N ASN A 22 23.62 -14.29 -3.45
CA ASN A 22 23.34 -13.67 -2.15
C ASN A 22 24.50 -12.75 -1.78
N ALA A 23 24.34 -11.44 -1.97
CA ALA A 23 25.38 -10.45 -1.71
C ALA A 23 25.77 -10.41 -0.22
N ILE A 24 24.82 -10.65 0.70
CA ILE A 24 25.07 -10.69 2.15
C ILE A 24 26.00 -11.84 2.50
N ALA A 25 25.69 -13.04 2.01
CA ALA A 25 26.49 -14.23 2.27
C ALA A 25 27.89 -14.13 1.63
N LEU A 26 27.99 -13.51 0.43
CA LEU A 26 29.26 -13.31 -0.28
C LEU A 26 30.12 -12.22 0.37
N ALA A 27 29.51 -11.16 0.91
CA ALA A 27 30.20 -10.13 1.67
C ALA A 27 30.76 -10.65 2.99
N GLY A 28 30.17 -11.69 3.52
CA GLY A 28 30.49 -12.26 4.82
C GLY A 28 29.84 -11.57 6.00
N ALA A 29 29.49 -10.26 5.90
CA ALA A 29 28.82 -9.43 6.93
C ALA A 29 29.18 -9.83 8.36
N ALA A 30 30.49 -9.88 8.64
CA ALA A 30 31.06 -10.56 9.82
C ALA A 30 30.59 -9.96 11.15
N ASN A 31 30.39 -8.64 11.19
CA ASN A 31 29.96 -7.97 12.41
C ASN A 31 28.49 -8.26 12.70
N ILE A 32 27.62 -8.19 11.69
CA ILE A 32 26.18 -8.50 11.83
C ILE A 32 26.00 -9.97 12.23
N HIS A 33 26.70 -10.91 11.57
CA HIS A 33 26.67 -12.31 11.95
C HIS A 33 27.22 -12.56 13.37
N SER A 34 28.23 -11.81 13.80
CA SER A 34 28.73 -11.87 15.18
C SER A 34 27.67 -11.42 16.18
N TYR A 35 26.90 -10.37 15.86
CA TYR A 35 25.78 -9.95 16.71
C TYR A 35 24.69 -11.01 16.79
N MET A 36 24.31 -11.64 15.68
CA MET A 36 23.36 -12.77 15.67
C MET A 36 23.84 -13.95 16.52
N ALA A 37 25.17 -14.20 16.56
CA ALA A 37 25.74 -15.29 17.38
C ALA A 37 25.84 -14.96 18.86
N MET A 38 26.00 -13.68 19.22
CA MET A 38 26.27 -13.26 20.60
C MET A 38 25.07 -12.70 21.36
N TYR A 39 24.06 -12.26 20.65
CA TYR A 39 22.89 -11.57 21.17
C TYR A 39 21.59 -12.25 20.74
N PRO A 40 20.46 -11.99 21.41
CA PRO A 40 19.17 -12.48 20.98
C PRO A 40 18.86 -12.06 19.55
N ASP A 41 18.47 -13.01 18.72
CA ASP A 41 18.05 -12.77 17.35
C ASP A 41 16.84 -13.61 16.96
N THR A 42 16.12 -13.19 15.95
CA THR A 42 15.02 -13.92 15.32
C THR A 42 14.82 -13.41 13.89
N LEU A 43 14.02 -14.13 13.12
CA LEU A 43 13.54 -13.68 11.80
C LEU A 43 12.09 -13.21 11.91
N ILE A 44 11.79 -12.09 11.26
CA ILE A 44 10.45 -11.51 11.22
C ILE A 44 9.96 -11.34 9.78
N SER A 45 8.65 -11.38 9.60
CA SER A 45 8.00 -11.23 8.29
C SER A 45 7.96 -9.76 7.87
N ALA A 46 8.36 -9.50 6.62
CA ALA A 46 8.43 -8.17 6.02
C ALA A 46 7.71 -8.07 4.66
N SER A 47 6.77 -8.99 4.37
CA SER A 47 6.06 -9.08 3.09
C SER A 47 4.63 -9.60 3.24
N GLY A 48 3.84 -9.50 2.17
CA GLY A 48 2.48 -10.01 2.13
C GLY A 48 1.58 -9.45 3.23
N GLU A 49 0.64 -10.24 3.69
CA GLU A 49 -0.37 -9.83 4.70
C GLU A 49 0.23 -9.37 6.02
N SER A 50 1.45 -9.80 6.35
CA SER A 50 2.18 -9.39 7.55
C SER A 50 2.55 -7.89 7.57
N VAL A 51 2.48 -7.23 6.43
CA VAL A 51 2.74 -5.79 6.27
C VAL A 51 1.58 -5.06 5.58
N GLY A 52 0.42 -5.70 5.45
CA GLY A 52 -0.77 -5.10 4.85
C GLY A 52 -0.79 -5.12 3.32
N LEU A 53 -0.03 -6.01 2.69
CA LEU A 53 0.02 -6.26 1.25
C LEU A 53 -0.63 -7.62 0.91
N PRO A 54 -1.10 -7.84 -0.32
CA PRO A 54 -1.60 -9.14 -0.75
C PRO A 54 -0.64 -10.29 -0.48
N ALA A 55 -1.18 -11.50 -0.24
CA ALA A 55 -0.38 -12.69 -0.03
C ALA A 55 0.61 -12.92 -1.19
N GLY A 56 1.89 -13.18 -0.85
CA GLY A 56 2.96 -13.38 -1.82
C GLY A 56 3.52 -12.09 -2.45
N GLN A 57 2.98 -10.92 -2.14
CA GLN A 57 3.57 -9.65 -2.59
C GLN A 57 4.77 -9.28 -1.72
N MET A 58 5.88 -8.91 -2.38
CA MET A 58 7.10 -8.44 -1.71
C MET A 58 6.84 -7.11 -0.98
N GLY A 59 7.50 -6.93 0.17
CA GLY A 59 7.53 -5.65 0.88
C GLY A 59 8.28 -4.57 0.10
N ASN A 60 8.23 -3.35 0.62
CA ASN A 60 9.00 -2.21 0.13
C ASN A 60 9.28 -1.24 1.29
N SER A 61 10.17 -0.27 1.05
CA SER A 61 10.63 0.63 2.11
C SER A 61 9.51 1.49 2.70
N GLU A 62 8.56 1.96 1.87
CA GLU A 62 7.42 2.77 2.33
C GLU A 62 6.55 1.99 3.31
N VAL A 63 6.11 0.81 2.89
CA VAL A 63 5.25 -0.08 3.70
C VAL A 63 6.00 -0.59 4.92
N GLY A 64 7.29 -0.95 4.77
CA GLY A 64 8.12 -1.45 5.87
C GLY A 64 8.27 -0.42 6.99
N HIS A 65 8.73 0.79 6.66
CA HIS A 65 8.91 1.87 7.64
C HIS A 65 7.58 2.33 8.25
N LEU A 66 6.49 2.36 7.45
CA LEU A 66 5.16 2.69 7.94
C LEU A 66 4.68 1.68 9.00
N ASN A 67 4.83 0.38 8.75
CA ASN A 67 4.43 -0.64 9.72
C ASN A 67 5.30 -0.63 10.99
N ILE A 68 6.62 -0.43 10.84
CA ILE A 68 7.54 -0.27 11.97
C ILE A 68 7.12 0.91 12.85
N GLY A 69 6.95 2.09 12.25
CA GLY A 69 6.61 3.31 12.98
C GLY A 69 5.20 3.31 13.57
N ALA A 70 4.23 2.71 12.86
CA ALA A 70 2.84 2.63 13.33
C ALA A 70 2.63 1.59 14.45
N GLY A 71 3.52 0.62 14.63
CA GLY A 71 3.36 -0.46 15.60
C GLY A 71 2.13 -1.34 15.36
N ARG A 72 1.62 -1.35 14.14
CA ARG A 72 0.46 -2.13 13.69
C ARG A 72 0.56 -2.42 12.21
N ILE A 73 -0.16 -3.43 11.72
CA ILE A 73 -0.29 -3.64 10.28
C ILE A 73 -1.12 -2.49 9.71
N VAL A 74 -0.54 -1.74 8.77
CA VAL A 74 -1.24 -0.71 8.00
C VAL A 74 -1.61 -1.30 6.66
N TYR A 75 -2.87 -1.72 6.55
CA TYR A 75 -3.38 -2.34 5.34
C TYR A 75 -3.44 -1.34 4.19
N GLN A 76 -2.93 -1.75 3.03
CA GLN A 76 -3.17 -1.04 1.77
C GLN A 76 -4.65 -1.13 1.39
N GLU A 77 -5.14 -0.19 0.58
CA GLU A 77 -6.56 -0.03 0.26
C GLU A 77 -7.23 -1.33 -0.18
N LEU A 78 -6.59 -2.11 -1.07
CA LEU A 78 -7.10 -3.39 -1.51
C LEU A 78 -7.43 -4.34 -0.34
N LEU A 79 -6.48 -4.54 0.56
CA LEU A 79 -6.67 -5.47 1.68
C LEU A 79 -7.60 -4.90 2.75
N ARG A 80 -7.55 -3.60 2.99
CA ARG A 80 -8.44 -2.93 3.96
C ARG A 80 -9.90 -3.10 3.55
N ILE A 81 -10.22 -2.87 2.28
CA ILE A 81 -11.58 -3.00 1.75
C ILE A 81 -11.98 -4.48 1.69
N THR A 82 -11.05 -5.37 1.28
CA THR A 82 -11.29 -6.82 1.28
C THR A 82 -11.57 -7.35 2.69
N ALA A 83 -10.82 -6.90 3.69
CA ALA A 83 -11.05 -7.27 5.09
C ALA A 83 -12.44 -6.80 5.55
N ALA A 84 -12.81 -5.55 5.27
CA ALA A 84 -14.13 -5.02 5.58
C ALA A 84 -15.27 -5.82 4.92
N ALA A 85 -15.06 -6.27 3.67
CA ALA A 85 -16.04 -7.13 2.98
C ALA A 85 -16.19 -8.52 3.61
N ARG A 86 -15.11 -9.05 4.23
CA ARG A 86 -15.09 -10.39 4.86
C ARG A 86 -15.59 -10.37 6.32
N ASP A 87 -15.22 -9.35 7.10
CA ASP A 87 -15.61 -9.25 8.52
C ASP A 87 -17.00 -8.64 8.74
N GLY A 88 -17.64 -8.16 7.67
CA GLY A 88 -18.98 -7.59 7.68
C GLY A 88 -19.04 -6.09 8.01
N SER A 89 -17.94 -5.43 8.35
CA SER A 89 -17.91 -3.98 8.61
C SER A 89 -18.27 -3.16 7.36
N PHE A 90 -18.07 -3.72 6.17
CA PHE A 90 -18.55 -3.18 4.89
C PHE A 90 -20.07 -2.89 4.92
N ASN A 91 -20.86 -3.75 5.56
CA ASN A 91 -22.30 -3.64 5.62
C ASN A 91 -22.81 -2.53 6.57
N SER A 92 -21.94 -1.98 7.40
CA SER A 92 -22.24 -0.86 8.31
C SER A 92 -21.59 0.46 7.87
N ASN A 93 -21.00 0.50 6.66
CA ASN A 93 -20.34 1.69 6.15
C ASN A 93 -21.36 2.81 5.88
N PRO A 94 -21.22 4.00 6.52
CA PRO A 94 -22.23 5.05 6.45
C PRO A 94 -22.46 5.60 5.04
N ALA A 95 -21.39 5.79 4.24
CA ALA A 95 -21.51 6.31 2.88
C ALA A 95 -22.22 5.31 1.94
N LEU A 96 -21.91 4.02 2.05
CA LEU A 96 -22.57 2.98 1.26
C LEU A 96 -24.05 2.87 1.65
N LEU A 97 -24.37 2.94 2.95
CA LEU A 97 -25.77 2.96 3.43
C LEU A 97 -26.49 4.25 3.06
N GLY A 98 -25.78 5.40 2.99
CA GLY A 98 -26.31 6.67 2.52
C GLY A 98 -26.81 6.57 1.07
N ALA A 99 -26.00 5.99 0.17
CA ALA A 99 -26.39 5.74 -1.22
C ALA A 99 -27.65 4.87 -1.33
N ILE A 100 -27.74 3.82 -0.49
CA ILE A 100 -28.90 2.94 -0.45
C ILE A 100 -30.15 3.66 0.09
N ALA A 101 -29.97 4.50 1.12
CA ALA A 101 -31.07 5.28 1.71
C ALA A 101 -31.63 6.28 0.69
N ASN A 102 -30.75 6.98 -0.07
CA ASN A 102 -31.15 7.88 -1.15
C ASN A 102 -31.99 7.14 -2.20
N CYS A 103 -31.58 5.95 -2.64
CA CYS A 103 -32.35 5.17 -3.60
C CYS A 103 -33.75 4.82 -3.09
N LYS A 104 -33.88 4.48 -1.81
CA LYS A 104 -35.18 4.18 -1.19
C LYS A 104 -36.07 5.41 -1.06
N GLU A 105 -35.49 6.55 -0.67
CA GLU A 105 -36.21 7.81 -0.50
C GLU A 105 -36.79 8.31 -1.83
N HIS A 106 -36.00 8.25 -2.90
CA HIS A 106 -36.40 8.73 -4.22
C HIS A 106 -37.02 7.65 -5.13
N ASN A 107 -37.13 6.40 -4.66
CA ASN A 107 -37.49 5.26 -5.50
C ASN A 107 -36.64 5.16 -6.77
N SER A 108 -35.37 5.51 -6.68
CA SER A 108 -34.38 5.63 -7.75
C SER A 108 -33.48 4.41 -7.83
N ALA A 109 -32.52 4.40 -8.74
CA ALA A 109 -31.62 3.29 -8.99
C ALA A 109 -30.27 3.44 -8.26
N LEU A 110 -29.65 2.31 -7.96
CA LEU A 110 -28.25 2.23 -7.56
C LEU A 110 -27.40 1.81 -8.75
N HIS A 111 -26.46 2.64 -9.13
CA HIS A 111 -25.48 2.37 -10.18
C HIS A 111 -24.11 2.07 -9.57
N LEU A 112 -23.56 0.91 -9.89
CA LEU A 112 -22.23 0.47 -9.46
C LEU A 112 -21.31 0.50 -10.67
N TYR A 113 -20.26 1.30 -10.66
CA TYR A 113 -19.29 1.27 -11.73
C TYR A 113 -17.84 1.23 -11.28
N GLY A 114 -16.96 0.71 -12.12
CA GLY A 114 -15.54 0.57 -11.86
C GLY A 114 -14.89 -0.54 -12.69
N LEU A 115 -13.62 -0.74 -12.49
CA LEU A 115 -12.82 -1.71 -13.23
C LEU A 115 -13.18 -3.14 -12.82
N LEU A 116 -13.70 -3.93 -13.77
CA LEU A 116 -14.10 -5.32 -13.55
C LEU A 116 -12.91 -6.26 -13.75
N SER A 117 -12.13 -6.48 -12.70
CA SER A 117 -11.02 -7.42 -12.71
C SER A 117 -10.63 -7.89 -11.31
N ASP A 118 -9.70 -8.82 -11.20
CA ASP A 118 -9.03 -9.25 -9.96
C ASP A 118 -7.56 -8.82 -9.90
N GLY A 119 -7.13 -7.91 -10.77
CA GLY A 119 -5.78 -7.38 -10.83
C GLY A 119 -5.36 -6.61 -9.57
N GLY A 120 -6.31 -6.07 -8.81
CA GLY A 120 -6.06 -5.47 -7.48
C GLY A 120 -5.29 -4.15 -7.51
N VAL A 121 -5.13 -3.51 -8.68
CA VAL A 121 -4.41 -2.22 -8.84
C VAL A 121 -5.35 -1.03 -8.64
N HIS A 122 -6.53 -1.06 -9.23
CA HIS A 122 -7.53 0.00 -9.15
C HIS A 122 -8.80 -0.40 -8.42
N SER A 123 -9.15 -1.68 -8.49
CA SER A 123 -10.39 -2.27 -7.97
C SER A 123 -10.20 -3.76 -7.73
N HIS A 124 -11.23 -4.41 -7.21
CA HIS A 124 -11.28 -5.87 -7.15
C HIS A 124 -12.72 -6.36 -7.27
N ILE A 125 -12.97 -7.41 -8.07
CA ILE A 125 -14.32 -7.98 -8.31
C ILE A 125 -15.03 -8.40 -7.02
N GLU A 126 -14.29 -8.85 -5.99
CA GLU A 126 -14.85 -9.19 -4.68
C GLU A 126 -15.56 -7.99 -4.00
N HIS A 127 -15.05 -6.77 -4.22
CA HIS A 127 -15.66 -5.56 -3.67
C HIS A 127 -16.98 -5.23 -4.35
N LEU A 128 -17.07 -5.41 -5.67
CA LEU A 128 -18.32 -5.31 -6.41
C LEU A 128 -19.32 -6.35 -5.92
N ASN A 129 -18.90 -7.60 -5.75
CA ASN A 129 -19.73 -8.67 -5.23
C ASN A 129 -20.28 -8.33 -3.82
N ALA A 130 -19.46 -7.69 -2.96
CA ALA A 130 -19.90 -7.22 -1.65
C ALA A 130 -20.97 -6.11 -1.75
N LEU A 131 -20.81 -5.16 -2.68
CA LEU A 131 -21.83 -4.12 -2.94
C LEU A 131 -23.16 -4.71 -3.39
N VAL A 132 -23.15 -5.69 -4.28
CA VAL A 132 -24.37 -6.35 -4.74
C VAL A 132 -25.06 -7.10 -3.58
N ARG A 133 -24.31 -7.80 -2.73
CA ARG A 133 -24.86 -8.43 -1.52
C ARG A 133 -25.46 -7.40 -0.56
N LEU A 134 -24.78 -6.27 -0.37
CA LEU A 134 -25.27 -5.17 0.47
C LEU A 134 -26.59 -4.59 -0.08
N ALA A 135 -26.68 -4.37 -1.40
CA ALA A 135 -27.90 -3.91 -2.04
C ALA A 135 -29.07 -4.90 -1.87
N LYS A 136 -28.83 -6.21 -2.08
CA LYS A 136 -29.84 -7.28 -1.84
C LYS A 136 -30.28 -7.34 -0.38
N ALA A 137 -29.35 -7.31 0.55
CA ALA A 137 -29.66 -7.31 1.99
C ALA A 137 -30.55 -6.12 2.40
N ASN A 138 -30.40 -5.01 1.69
CA ASN A 138 -31.21 -3.80 1.87
C ASN A 138 -32.47 -3.76 1.00
N LYS A 139 -32.78 -4.83 0.23
CA LYS A 139 -34.00 -4.98 -0.60
C LYS A 139 -34.08 -3.95 -1.72
N LEU A 140 -32.95 -3.54 -2.32
CA LEU A 140 -32.96 -2.74 -3.52
C LEU A 140 -33.27 -3.63 -4.73
N GLU A 141 -34.20 -3.19 -5.59
CA GLU A 141 -34.59 -3.89 -6.82
C GLU A 141 -33.87 -3.34 -8.04
N LYS A 142 -33.64 -2.01 -8.08
CA LYS A 142 -33.04 -1.30 -9.20
C LYS A 142 -31.54 -1.15 -8.96
N VAL A 143 -30.76 -2.19 -9.29
CA VAL A 143 -29.28 -2.20 -9.15
C VAL A 143 -28.65 -2.50 -10.49
N TYR A 144 -27.81 -1.58 -11.00
CA TYR A 144 -27.22 -1.67 -12.32
C TYR A 144 -25.70 -1.54 -12.26
N ILE A 145 -25.00 -2.34 -13.07
CA ILE A 145 -23.55 -2.39 -13.09
C ILE A 145 -23.04 -1.87 -14.44
N HIS A 146 -22.08 -0.94 -14.38
CA HIS A 146 -21.37 -0.45 -15.54
C HIS A 146 -19.93 -0.93 -15.44
N CYS A 147 -19.57 -1.92 -16.26
CA CYS A 147 -18.30 -2.62 -16.19
C CYS A 147 -17.22 -1.87 -17.00
N PHE A 148 -16.15 -1.43 -16.33
CA PHE A 148 -14.95 -0.98 -17.03
C PHE A 148 -14.03 -2.18 -17.25
N MET A 149 -13.63 -2.44 -18.50
CA MET A 149 -12.84 -3.62 -18.87
C MET A 149 -11.36 -3.32 -18.76
N ASP A 150 -10.58 -4.25 -18.20
CA ASP A 150 -9.18 -4.03 -17.83
C ASP A 150 -8.19 -4.25 -18.98
N GLY A 151 -7.70 -5.46 -19.19
CA GLY A 151 -6.73 -5.81 -20.24
C GLY A 151 -5.34 -5.19 -20.11
N ARG A 152 -5.04 -4.54 -18.98
CA ARG A 152 -3.76 -3.90 -18.69
C ARG A 152 -3.13 -4.43 -17.40
N ASP A 153 -3.89 -4.49 -16.32
CA ASP A 153 -3.48 -5.06 -15.03
C ASP A 153 -3.76 -6.58 -14.99
N THR A 154 -4.53 -7.06 -15.96
CA THR A 154 -4.82 -8.47 -16.25
C THR A 154 -4.57 -8.79 -17.73
N SER A 155 -4.73 -10.05 -18.12
CA SER A 155 -4.57 -10.46 -19.52
C SER A 155 -5.52 -9.70 -20.45
N GLN A 156 -5.03 -9.36 -21.64
CA GLN A 156 -5.70 -8.50 -22.62
C GLN A 156 -7.12 -8.94 -23.05
N LYS A 157 -7.45 -10.22 -22.87
CA LYS A 157 -8.75 -10.83 -23.24
C LYS A 157 -9.32 -11.67 -22.09
N SER A 158 -9.10 -11.27 -20.84
CA SER A 158 -9.65 -11.94 -19.67
C SER A 158 -11.06 -11.46 -19.30
N GLY A 159 -11.53 -10.37 -19.90
CA GLY A 159 -12.79 -9.71 -19.60
C GLY A 159 -14.00 -10.63 -19.72
N LYS A 160 -14.03 -11.52 -20.74
CA LYS A 160 -15.09 -12.52 -20.86
C LYS A 160 -15.23 -13.39 -19.60
N ASN A 161 -14.12 -13.84 -19.03
CA ASN A 161 -14.17 -14.63 -17.80
C ASN A 161 -14.70 -13.82 -16.60
N PHE A 162 -14.33 -12.54 -16.49
CA PHE A 162 -14.85 -11.68 -15.42
C PHE A 162 -16.34 -11.40 -15.58
N ILE A 163 -16.84 -11.20 -16.82
CA ILE A 163 -18.28 -11.05 -17.11
C ILE A 163 -19.03 -12.32 -16.68
N THR A 164 -18.58 -13.50 -17.12
CA THR A 164 -19.21 -14.78 -16.76
C THR A 164 -19.25 -14.99 -15.25
N ARG A 165 -18.16 -14.68 -14.55
CA ARG A 165 -18.11 -14.76 -13.07
C ARG A 165 -19.07 -13.78 -12.40
N LEU A 166 -19.16 -12.54 -12.92
CA LEU A 166 -20.09 -11.54 -12.39
C LEU A 166 -21.54 -11.96 -12.62
N GLU A 167 -21.91 -12.36 -13.83
CA GLU A 167 -23.27 -12.82 -14.14
C GLU A 167 -23.71 -14.01 -13.30
N ALA A 168 -22.81 -14.99 -13.07
CA ALA A 168 -23.07 -16.11 -12.17
C ALA A 168 -23.31 -15.61 -10.72
N THR A 169 -22.56 -14.61 -10.27
CA THR A 169 -22.74 -14.00 -8.94
C THR A 169 -24.07 -13.25 -8.84
N LEU A 170 -24.41 -12.42 -9.84
CA LEU A 170 -25.67 -11.66 -9.89
C LEU A 170 -26.86 -12.61 -9.87
N SER A 171 -26.82 -13.68 -10.66
CA SER A 171 -27.82 -14.74 -10.68
C SER A 171 -27.96 -15.45 -9.33
N SER A 172 -26.86 -15.79 -8.69
CA SER A 172 -26.85 -16.46 -7.36
C SER A 172 -27.40 -15.58 -6.25
N ILE A 173 -27.14 -14.27 -6.30
CA ILE A 173 -27.65 -13.28 -5.31
C ILE A 173 -29.08 -12.86 -5.65
N GLU A 174 -29.51 -13.06 -6.90
CA GLU A 174 -30.78 -12.57 -7.47
C GLU A 174 -30.89 -11.04 -7.31
N CYS A 175 -29.82 -10.32 -7.64
CA CYS A 175 -29.77 -8.86 -7.54
C CYS A 175 -28.75 -8.29 -8.51
N GLY A 176 -29.11 -7.18 -9.16
CA GLY A 176 -28.26 -6.45 -10.08
C GLY A 176 -28.31 -6.97 -11.53
N ARG A 177 -28.03 -6.06 -12.47
CA ARG A 177 -27.93 -6.35 -13.92
C ARG A 177 -26.82 -5.53 -14.53
N ILE A 178 -26.07 -6.11 -15.46
CA ILE A 178 -25.09 -5.35 -16.25
C ILE A 178 -25.84 -4.46 -17.23
N ALA A 179 -25.51 -3.16 -17.23
CA ALA A 179 -26.14 -2.16 -18.08
C ALA A 179 -25.21 -1.67 -19.21
N THR A 180 -23.91 -1.49 -18.93
CA THR A 180 -22.94 -1.07 -19.95
C THR A 180 -21.58 -1.75 -19.75
N LEU A 181 -20.82 -1.86 -20.84
CA LEU A 181 -19.39 -2.22 -20.82
C LEU A 181 -18.59 -1.11 -21.52
N SER A 182 -17.39 -0.83 -21.04
CA SER A 182 -16.48 0.12 -21.68
C SER A 182 -15.03 -0.22 -21.32
N GLY A 183 -14.13 -0.24 -22.29
CA GLY A 183 -12.71 -0.38 -21.99
C GLY A 183 -12.20 0.75 -21.10
N ARG A 184 -11.24 0.45 -20.22
CA ARG A 184 -10.63 1.45 -19.33
C ARG A 184 -9.98 2.61 -20.08
N TYR A 185 -9.59 2.42 -21.33
CA TYR A 185 -9.09 3.47 -22.20
C TYR A 185 -10.06 4.65 -22.33
N TYR A 186 -11.38 4.37 -22.31
CA TYR A 186 -12.43 5.38 -22.36
C TYR A 186 -12.88 5.83 -20.96
N ALA A 187 -13.17 4.88 -20.09
CA ALA A 187 -13.81 5.18 -18.81
C ALA A 187 -12.82 5.63 -17.71
N MET A 188 -11.52 5.44 -17.91
CA MET A 188 -10.48 5.68 -16.88
C MET A 188 -9.28 6.44 -17.46
N ASP A 189 -9.53 7.45 -18.27
CA ASP A 189 -8.48 8.39 -18.68
C ASP A 189 -7.95 9.18 -17.48
N ARG A 190 -6.72 9.69 -17.58
CA ARG A 190 -6.09 10.53 -16.54
C ARG A 190 -5.23 11.66 -17.14
N ASP A 191 -5.26 11.79 -18.45
CA ASP A 191 -4.40 12.68 -19.22
C ASP A 191 -5.21 13.80 -19.90
N ASN A 192 -6.45 14.04 -19.38
CA ASN A 192 -7.42 15.06 -19.85
C ASN A 192 -7.96 14.83 -21.28
N HIS A 193 -8.03 13.58 -21.70
CA HIS A 193 -8.70 13.21 -22.96
C HIS A 193 -10.20 13.04 -22.73
N TYR A 194 -10.88 14.13 -22.49
CA TYR A 194 -12.32 14.12 -22.18
C TYR A 194 -13.20 13.60 -23.32
N ASP A 195 -12.72 13.58 -24.57
CA ASP A 195 -13.37 12.92 -25.71
C ASP A 195 -13.51 11.40 -25.51
N ARG A 196 -12.65 10.80 -24.70
CA ARG A 196 -12.75 9.38 -24.30
C ARG A 196 -13.79 9.21 -23.18
N ILE A 197 -13.70 10.04 -22.15
CA ILE A 197 -14.62 10.02 -21.00
C ILE A 197 -16.05 10.27 -21.48
N GLU A 198 -16.26 11.19 -22.42
CA GLU A 198 -17.57 11.49 -23.00
C GLU A 198 -18.26 10.25 -23.55
N LYS A 199 -17.54 9.36 -24.23
CA LYS A 199 -18.11 8.13 -24.81
C LYS A 199 -18.62 7.18 -23.72
N ALA A 200 -17.83 6.98 -22.64
CA ALA A 200 -18.24 6.15 -21.51
C ALA A 200 -19.42 6.79 -20.75
N TYR A 201 -19.38 8.10 -20.54
CA TYR A 201 -20.46 8.86 -19.93
C TYR A 201 -21.76 8.77 -20.77
N ALA A 202 -21.67 8.95 -22.10
CA ALA A 202 -22.82 8.87 -23.01
C ALA A 202 -23.48 7.49 -22.99
N ALA A 203 -22.70 6.42 -22.89
CA ALA A 203 -23.23 5.06 -22.74
C ALA A 203 -24.03 4.89 -21.44
N MET A 204 -23.52 5.42 -20.33
CA MET A 204 -24.16 5.29 -19.01
C MET A 204 -25.38 6.20 -18.83
N VAL A 205 -25.32 7.45 -19.40
CA VAL A 205 -26.34 8.46 -19.17
C VAL A 205 -27.40 8.51 -20.29
N TYR A 206 -26.95 8.42 -21.55
CA TYR A 206 -27.85 8.55 -22.71
C TYR A 206 -28.23 7.20 -23.32
N GLY A 207 -27.51 6.11 -22.96
CA GLY A 207 -27.66 4.81 -23.62
C GLY A 207 -27.08 4.83 -25.05
N GLU A 208 -26.06 5.67 -25.30
CA GLU A 208 -25.40 5.80 -26.60
C GLU A 208 -24.16 4.87 -26.66
N GLY A 209 -24.11 4.03 -27.68
CA GLY A 209 -23.07 3.05 -27.92
C GLY A 209 -23.57 1.92 -28.79
N GLU A 210 -22.71 0.93 -29.05
CA GLU A 210 -23.16 -0.29 -29.71
C GLU A 210 -24.11 -1.05 -28.77
N LYS A 211 -25.23 -1.53 -29.34
CA LYS A 211 -26.30 -2.18 -28.59
C LYS A 211 -26.21 -3.71 -28.68
N PHE A 212 -26.30 -4.38 -27.54
CA PHE A 212 -26.23 -5.83 -27.45
C PHE A 212 -27.28 -6.38 -26.49
N ALA A 213 -27.73 -7.61 -26.72
CA ALA A 213 -28.69 -8.27 -25.85
C ALA A 213 -28.06 -8.79 -24.53
N SER A 214 -26.75 -9.00 -24.52
CA SER A 214 -26.02 -9.47 -23.31
C SER A 214 -24.61 -8.91 -23.25
N ALA A 215 -24.04 -8.89 -22.05
CA ALA A 215 -22.64 -8.49 -21.82
C ALA A 215 -21.65 -9.47 -22.48
N GLU A 216 -21.97 -10.75 -22.52
CA GLU A 216 -21.16 -11.75 -23.19
C GLU A 216 -21.09 -11.52 -24.70
N GLU A 217 -22.24 -11.24 -25.35
CA GLU A 217 -22.28 -10.89 -26.77
C GLU A 217 -21.44 -9.64 -27.08
N ALA A 218 -21.52 -8.60 -26.24
CA ALA A 218 -20.77 -7.36 -26.41
C ALA A 218 -19.26 -7.60 -26.37
N ILE A 219 -18.75 -8.36 -25.41
CA ILE A 219 -17.31 -8.61 -25.29
C ILE A 219 -16.80 -9.53 -26.43
N GLU A 220 -17.59 -10.52 -26.85
CA GLU A 220 -17.25 -11.38 -27.97
C GLU A 220 -17.18 -10.61 -29.30
N ALA A 221 -18.11 -9.69 -29.53
CA ALA A 221 -18.10 -8.80 -30.69
C ALA A 221 -16.84 -7.92 -30.69
N SER A 222 -16.45 -7.37 -29.53
CA SER A 222 -15.21 -6.61 -29.38
C SER A 222 -13.99 -7.44 -29.78
N TYR A 223 -13.88 -8.68 -29.28
CA TYR A 223 -12.75 -9.57 -29.61
C TYR A 223 -12.72 -9.99 -31.08
N LYS A 224 -13.90 -10.21 -31.68
CA LYS A 224 -14.03 -10.53 -33.12
C LYS A 224 -13.59 -9.36 -34.00
N ASN A 225 -13.80 -8.11 -33.54
CA ASN A 225 -13.34 -6.91 -34.21
C ASN A 225 -11.86 -6.59 -33.93
N GLY A 226 -11.12 -7.47 -33.26
CA GLY A 226 -9.68 -7.32 -32.98
C GLY A 226 -9.36 -6.39 -31.80
N LEU A 227 -10.35 -5.91 -31.05
CA LEU A 227 -10.16 -5.10 -29.87
C LEU A 227 -9.93 -5.98 -28.65
N THR A 228 -9.13 -5.48 -27.70
CA THR A 228 -8.90 -6.10 -26.40
C THR A 228 -9.76 -5.41 -25.34
N ASP A 229 -9.76 -5.96 -24.11
CA ASP A 229 -10.52 -5.41 -22.98
C ASP A 229 -10.26 -3.91 -22.79
N GLU A 230 -8.99 -3.48 -22.79
CA GLU A 230 -8.60 -2.09 -22.57
C GLU A 230 -9.24 -1.12 -23.56
N PHE A 231 -9.37 -1.52 -24.82
CA PHE A 231 -9.82 -0.68 -25.93
C PHE A 231 -11.24 -0.98 -26.41
N MET A 232 -11.99 -1.79 -25.64
CA MET A 232 -13.40 -2.07 -25.94
C MET A 232 -14.20 -0.77 -26.02
N LEU A 233 -14.86 -0.55 -27.16
CA LEU A 233 -15.76 0.59 -27.32
C LEU A 233 -16.92 0.50 -26.34
N PRO A 234 -17.47 1.64 -25.85
CA PRO A 234 -18.63 1.62 -24.98
C PRO A 234 -19.82 0.91 -25.63
N ALA A 235 -20.33 -0.09 -24.93
CA ALA A 235 -21.44 -0.94 -25.33
C ALA A 235 -22.59 -0.82 -24.32
N VAL A 236 -23.83 -0.80 -24.83
CA VAL A 236 -25.05 -0.69 -24.04
C VAL A 236 -25.82 -2.01 -24.10
N ILE A 237 -26.16 -2.56 -22.95
CA ILE A 237 -27.01 -3.76 -22.88
C ILE A 237 -28.48 -3.33 -22.93
N THR A 238 -29.24 -4.01 -23.76
CA THR A 238 -30.65 -3.63 -24.07
C THR A 238 -31.62 -4.73 -23.66
N GLU A 239 -32.85 -4.30 -23.39
CA GLU A 239 -34.00 -5.15 -23.25
C GLU A 239 -34.46 -5.69 -24.65
N ALA A 240 -35.36 -6.65 -24.66
CA ALA A 240 -35.87 -7.24 -25.89
C ALA A 240 -36.55 -6.22 -26.84
N ASN A 241 -37.00 -5.08 -26.31
CA ASN A 241 -37.55 -3.99 -27.07
C ASN A 241 -36.51 -3.01 -27.65
N GLY A 242 -35.19 -3.26 -27.37
CA GLY A 242 -34.10 -2.42 -27.83
C GLY A 242 -33.79 -1.20 -26.95
N GLU A 243 -34.55 -0.99 -25.88
CA GLU A 243 -34.25 0.07 -24.88
C GLU A 243 -33.09 -0.34 -23.98
N PRO A 244 -32.23 0.60 -23.51
CA PRO A 244 -31.17 0.32 -22.54
C PRO A 244 -31.74 -0.33 -21.27
N VAL A 245 -31.03 -1.31 -20.73
CA VAL A 245 -31.36 -1.93 -19.40
C VAL A 245 -31.47 -0.88 -18.32
N ALA A 246 -30.60 0.13 -18.35
CA ALA A 246 -30.68 1.29 -17.47
C ALA A 246 -29.90 2.48 -18.05
N LYS A 247 -30.29 3.68 -17.59
CA LYS A 247 -29.57 4.94 -17.77
C LYS A 247 -29.48 5.63 -16.41
N ILE A 248 -28.37 6.33 -16.14
CA ILE A 248 -28.23 7.14 -14.94
C ILE A 248 -29.12 8.38 -15.06
N GLN A 249 -29.95 8.64 -14.06
CA GLN A 249 -30.92 9.72 -14.01
C GLN A 249 -30.76 10.56 -12.74
N ALA A 250 -31.45 11.69 -12.70
CA ALA A 250 -31.47 12.52 -11.50
C ALA A 250 -31.98 11.74 -10.28
N HIS A 251 -31.36 12.00 -9.14
CA HIS A 251 -31.60 11.34 -7.84
C HIS A 251 -31.17 9.88 -7.76
N ASP A 252 -30.57 9.30 -8.80
CA ASP A 252 -29.92 8.00 -8.66
C ASP A 252 -28.70 8.09 -7.76
N SER A 253 -28.32 6.95 -7.19
CA SER A 253 -27.07 6.83 -6.45
C SER A 253 -26.00 6.15 -7.30
N ILE A 254 -24.79 6.65 -7.23
CA ILE A 254 -23.61 6.08 -7.89
C ILE A 254 -22.63 5.65 -6.82
N ILE A 255 -22.10 4.41 -6.90
CA ILE A 255 -20.95 3.98 -6.15
C ILE A 255 -19.84 3.60 -7.12
N PHE A 256 -18.75 4.37 -7.11
CA PHE A 256 -17.53 4.06 -7.87
C PHE A 256 -16.62 3.20 -6.99
N PHE A 257 -16.47 1.92 -7.33
CA PHE A 257 -15.75 0.96 -6.49
C PHE A 257 -14.24 0.86 -6.77
N ASN A 258 -13.67 1.74 -7.57
CA ASN A 258 -12.23 1.89 -7.67
C ASN A 258 -11.68 2.54 -6.39
N PHE A 259 -10.58 2.00 -5.85
CA PHE A 259 -9.92 2.55 -4.66
C PHE A 259 -8.65 3.35 -4.98
N ARG A 260 -8.14 3.32 -6.21
CA ARG A 260 -7.01 4.14 -6.65
C ARG A 260 -7.51 5.40 -7.37
N PRO A 261 -7.09 6.61 -6.93
CA PRO A 261 -7.71 7.86 -7.35
C PRO A 261 -7.30 8.37 -8.73
N ASP A 262 -6.07 8.08 -9.21
CA ASP A 262 -5.47 8.72 -10.38
C ASP A 262 -6.32 8.65 -11.65
N ARG A 263 -7.03 7.55 -11.88
CA ARG A 263 -7.91 7.31 -13.04
C ARG A 263 -9.41 7.38 -12.69
N ALA A 264 -9.73 7.86 -11.49
CA ALA A 264 -11.12 8.03 -11.09
C ALA A 264 -11.59 9.49 -11.21
N ARG A 265 -10.66 10.44 -11.24
CA ARG A 265 -10.97 11.88 -11.15
C ARG A 265 -11.81 12.38 -12.30
N GLU A 266 -11.39 12.14 -13.54
CA GLU A 266 -12.02 12.76 -14.73
C GLU A 266 -13.48 12.38 -14.91
N ILE A 267 -13.80 11.08 -14.80
CA ILE A 267 -15.21 10.65 -14.90
C ILE A 267 -16.03 11.12 -13.69
N THR A 268 -15.42 11.23 -12.51
CA THR A 268 -16.10 11.80 -11.33
C THR A 268 -16.44 13.27 -11.55
N HIS A 269 -15.49 14.09 -12.06
CA HIS A 269 -15.75 15.48 -12.45
C HIS A 269 -16.95 15.60 -13.41
N ALA A 270 -17.03 14.71 -14.40
CA ALA A 270 -18.13 14.71 -15.36
C ALA A 270 -19.52 14.48 -14.72
N PHE A 271 -19.59 13.82 -13.55
CA PHE A 271 -20.85 13.60 -12.84
C PHE A 271 -21.13 14.64 -11.76
N VAL A 272 -20.11 15.14 -11.05
CA VAL A 272 -20.34 15.91 -9.82
C VAL A 272 -20.13 17.42 -9.94
N ASP A 273 -19.44 17.89 -10.99
CA ASP A 273 -19.23 19.32 -11.19
C ASP A 273 -20.41 19.95 -11.98
N GLU A 274 -21.06 20.93 -11.40
CA GLU A 274 -22.15 21.65 -12.10
C GLU A 274 -21.63 22.40 -13.32
N ASP A 275 -20.46 23.04 -13.19
CA ASP A 275 -19.78 23.85 -14.20
C ASP A 275 -18.73 23.07 -15.03
N PHE A 276 -18.89 21.74 -15.12
CA PHE A 276 -17.99 20.89 -15.88
C PHE A 276 -17.89 21.30 -17.35
N SER A 277 -16.65 21.43 -17.84
CA SER A 277 -16.35 21.95 -19.18
C SER A 277 -15.55 20.99 -20.08
N GLY A 278 -15.29 19.75 -19.63
CA GLY A 278 -14.51 18.77 -20.42
C GLY A 278 -15.21 18.31 -21.71
N PHE A 279 -16.54 18.24 -21.69
CA PHE A 279 -17.42 18.03 -22.87
C PHE A 279 -18.82 18.60 -22.60
N VAL A 280 -19.65 18.69 -23.64
CA VAL A 280 -21.01 19.21 -23.51
C VAL A 280 -21.96 18.10 -23.04
N ARG A 281 -22.50 18.22 -21.84
CA ARG A 281 -23.57 17.32 -21.35
C ARG A 281 -24.90 17.69 -22.03
N LYS A 282 -25.46 16.77 -22.82
CA LYS A 282 -26.68 17.01 -23.65
C LYS A 282 -27.90 17.40 -22.82
N GLU A 283 -28.02 16.84 -21.61
CA GLU A 283 -29.13 17.08 -20.68
C GLU A 283 -28.73 18.03 -19.53
N GLY A 284 -27.54 18.66 -19.62
CA GLY A 284 -26.98 19.48 -18.55
C GLY A 284 -26.48 18.67 -17.37
N PHE A 285 -26.42 19.30 -16.20
CA PHE A 285 -26.04 18.64 -14.94
C PHE A 285 -27.18 17.76 -14.43
N ILE A 286 -26.85 16.52 -14.10
CA ILE A 286 -27.78 15.55 -13.51
C ILE A 286 -27.38 15.36 -12.05
N PRO A 287 -28.18 15.82 -11.07
CA PRO A 287 -27.87 15.66 -9.65
C PRO A 287 -27.99 14.19 -9.25
N VAL A 288 -26.91 13.61 -8.78
CA VAL A 288 -26.82 12.22 -8.29
C VAL A 288 -26.22 12.18 -6.89
N HIS A 289 -26.57 11.17 -6.10
CA HIS A 289 -25.87 10.88 -4.86
C HIS A 289 -24.60 10.06 -5.18
N TYR A 290 -23.42 10.67 -5.02
CA TYR A 290 -22.19 10.08 -5.49
C TYR A 290 -21.29 9.61 -4.34
N VAL A 291 -20.87 8.34 -4.39
CA VAL A 291 -19.95 7.73 -3.42
C VAL A 291 -18.71 7.21 -4.15
N GLY A 292 -17.53 7.69 -3.76
CA GLY A 292 -16.26 7.10 -4.14
C GLY A 292 -15.75 6.14 -3.08
N PHE A 293 -15.09 5.07 -3.48
CA PHE A 293 -14.49 4.16 -2.50
C PHE A 293 -13.42 4.83 -1.66
N THR A 294 -12.59 5.67 -2.28
CA THR A 294 -11.57 6.47 -1.59
C THR A 294 -11.71 7.94 -1.96
N GLN A 295 -10.94 8.80 -1.33
CA GLN A 295 -10.89 10.22 -1.70
C GLN A 295 -10.13 10.38 -3.02
N TYR A 296 -10.83 10.66 -4.11
CA TYR A 296 -10.22 10.81 -5.43
C TYR A 296 -9.59 12.19 -5.63
N ASP A 297 -10.20 13.22 -5.07
CA ASP A 297 -9.68 14.59 -5.07
C ASP A 297 -10.17 15.34 -3.83
N VAL A 298 -9.31 16.22 -3.29
CA VAL A 298 -9.68 17.09 -2.16
C VAL A 298 -10.69 18.17 -2.58
N GLY A 299 -10.71 18.53 -3.86
CA GLY A 299 -11.61 19.51 -4.44
C GLY A 299 -13.07 19.04 -4.58
N PHE A 300 -13.35 17.75 -4.45
CA PHE A 300 -14.74 17.25 -4.52
C PHE A 300 -15.56 17.60 -3.27
N ASN A 301 -14.87 17.78 -2.10
CA ASN A 301 -15.51 18.18 -0.84
C ASN A 301 -16.79 17.38 -0.55
N ASP A 302 -17.93 18.12 -0.36
CA ASP A 302 -19.21 17.50 0.00
C ASP A 302 -20.00 16.92 -1.20
N ARG A 303 -19.46 17.04 -2.43
CA ARG A 303 -20.11 16.50 -3.64
C ARG A 303 -19.90 15.00 -3.83
N VAL A 304 -18.86 14.44 -3.16
CA VAL A 304 -18.54 13.02 -3.19
C VAL A 304 -18.40 12.51 -1.78
N GLU A 305 -19.25 11.59 -1.37
CA GLU A 305 -19.05 10.86 -0.13
C GLU A 305 -17.93 9.82 -0.30
N VAL A 306 -17.13 9.62 0.74
CA VAL A 306 -16.00 8.70 0.73
C VAL A 306 -16.29 7.51 1.63
N ALA A 307 -16.38 6.31 1.03
CA ALA A 307 -16.68 5.09 1.75
C ALA A 307 -15.52 4.63 2.66
N PHE A 308 -14.29 4.66 2.16
CA PHE A 308 -13.11 4.22 2.88
C PHE A 308 -12.08 5.36 2.95
N ARG A 309 -12.25 6.25 3.92
CA ARG A 309 -11.28 7.34 4.14
C ARG A 309 -9.93 6.76 4.57
N THR A 310 -8.85 7.28 4.03
CA THR A 310 -7.49 6.93 4.47
C THR A 310 -7.30 7.51 5.88
N GLU A 311 -7.09 6.64 6.84
CA GLU A 311 -6.80 7.04 8.20
C GLU A 311 -5.28 7.19 8.37
N VAL A 312 -4.86 8.39 8.78
CA VAL A 312 -3.48 8.61 9.24
C VAL A 312 -3.29 7.83 10.56
N PRO A 313 -2.33 6.89 10.64
CA PRO A 313 -2.09 6.14 11.86
C PRO A 313 -1.76 7.08 13.03
N LYS A 314 -2.62 7.09 14.05
CA LYS A 314 -2.41 7.86 15.30
C LYS A 314 -1.51 7.09 16.26
N ASN A 315 -0.83 7.81 17.14
CA ASN A 315 0.08 7.23 18.13
C ASN A 315 1.14 6.33 17.50
N THR A 316 1.75 6.79 16.38
CA THR A 316 2.98 6.19 15.87
C THR A 316 4.09 6.29 16.90
N LEU A 317 5.16 5.53 16.76
CA LEU A 317 6.27 5.54 17.72
C LEU A 317 6.81 6.96 17.94
N ALA A 318 7.05 7.71 16.86
CA ALA A 318 7.55 9.09 16.97
C ALA A 318 6.55 10.02 17.65
N GLU A 319 5.26 9.94 17.29
CA GLU A 319 4.20 10.73 17.95
C GLU A 319 4.08 10.39 19.44
N HIS A 320 4.11 9.10 19.77
CA HIS A 320 3.99 8.63 21.15
C HIS A 320 5.18 9.04 22.01
N LEU A 321 6.41 8.87 21.50
CA LEU A 321 7.64 9.34 22.17
C LEU A 321 7.61 10.86 22.40
N SER A 322 7.17 11.63 21.41
CA SER A 322 6.99 13.08 21.54
C SER A 322 6.01 13.45 22.65
N LYS A 323 4.83 12.79 22.73
CA LYS A 323 3.85 12.99 23.79
C LYS A 323 4.40 12.68 25.19
N LEU A 324 5.37 11.75 25.27
CA LEU A 324 6.07 11.40 26.51
C LEU A 324 7.30 12.30 26.77
N GLY A 325 7.49 13.37 25.99
CA GLY A 325 8.61 14.31 26.15
C GLY A 325 9.98 13.72 25.82
N LYS A 326 10.04 12.65 25.02
CA LYS A 326 11.28 11.99 24.62
C LYS A 326 11.94 12.67 23.44
N ALA A 327 13.25 12.90 23.55
CA ALA A 327 14.04 13.46 22.45
C ALA A 327 14.42 12.37 21.44
N GLN A 328 14.20 12.64 20.14
CA GLN A 328 14.37 11.70 19.05
C GLN A 328 15.36 12.22 18.00
N PHE A 329 16.11 11.32 17.38
CA PHE A 329 17.01 11.61 16.28
C PHE A 329 16.75 10.65 15.12
N HIS A 330 16.33 11.20 13.97
CA HIS A 330 16.02 10.44 12.74
C HIS A 330 17.07 10.79 11.69
N ILE A 331 17.78 9.78 11.18
CA ILE A 331 18.87 9.98 10.23
C ILE A 331 18.86 8.95 9.10
N ALA A 332 19.03 9.43 7.88
CA ALA A 332 19.28 8.64 6.69
C ALA A 332 19.96 9.51 5.63
N GLU A 333 20.43 8.89 4.56
CA GLU A 333 20.78 9.63 3.35
C GLU A 333 19.53 9.97 2.50
N THR A 334 19.68 10.88 1.51
CA THR A 334 18.58 11.48 0.73
C THR A 334 17.56 10.43 0.25
N GLU A 335 18.02 9.30 -0.29
CA GLU A 335 17.15 8.25 -0.86
C GLU A 335 16.19 7.62 0.17
N LYS A 336 16.58 7.60 1.43
CA LYS A 336 15.80 6.97 2.51
C LYS A 336 15.37 7.95 3.62
N TYR A 337 15.56 9.26 3.40
CA TYR A 337 15.15 10.28 4.38
C TYR A 337 13.63 10.27 4.64
N ALA A 338 12.82 10.21 3.58
CA ALA A 338 11.37 10.15 3.71
C ALA A 338 10.92 8.88 4.47
N HIS A 339 11.67 7.78 4.38
CA HIS A 339 11.33 6.53 5.04
C HIS A 339 11.46 6.62 6.55
N VAL A 340 12.53 7.19 7.08
CA VAL A 340 12.73 7.39 8.54
C VAL A 340 11.98 8.61 9.09
N THR A 341 11.30 9.40 8.26
CA THR A 341 10.54 10.59 8.65
C THR A 341 9.07 10.44 8.29
N PHE A 342 8.67 10.80 7.07
CA PHE A 342 7.27 10.80 6.62
C PHE A 342 6.57 9.45 6.81
N PHE A 343 7.13 8.35 6.26
CA PHE A 343 6.51 7.03 6.36
C PHE A 343 6.56 6.47 7.79
N PHE A 344 7.68 6.60 8.47
CA PHE A 344 7.82 6.20 9.88
C PHE A 344 6.84 6.94 10.80
N ASN A 345 6.55 8.20 10.49
CA ASN A 345 5.60 9.04 11.21
C ASN A 345 4.13 8.83 10.77
N GLY A 346 3.85 7.78 9.97
CA GLY A 346 2.49 7.45 9.57
C GLY A 346 1.92 8.36 8.47
N GLY A 347 2.76 8.99 7.63
CA GLY A 347 2.35 9.93 6.59
C GLY A 347 2.28 11.38 7.07
N VAL A 348 2.87 11.70 8.22
CA VAL A 348 2.94 13.06 8.76
C VAL A 348 4.27 13.70 8.40
N GLU A 349 4.23 14.75 7.55
CA GLU A 349 5.44 15.45 7.10
C GLU A 349 6.08 16.28 8.21
N LYS A 350 5.27 16.93 9.04
CA LYS A 350 5.76 17.80 10.11
C LYS A 350 6.46 17.00 11.21
N ALA A 351 7.69 17.40 11.57
CA ALA A 351 8.39 16.82 12.71
C ALA A 351 7.62 17.03 14.02
N TYR A 352 7.58 16.00 14.85
CA TYR A 352 6.99 16.09 16.18
C TYR A 352 7.89 16.89 17.15
N PRO A 353 7.33 17.52 18.21
CA PRO A 353 8.15 18.13 19.25
C PRO A 353 9.19 17.15 19.82
N GLY A 354 10.46 17.57 19.88
CA GLY A 354 11.57 16.73 20.33
C GLY A 354 12.19 15.86 19.23
N GLU A 355 11.64 15.83 18.02
CA GLU A 355 12.18 15.10 16.86
C GLU A 355 13.17 15.98 16.08
N LYS A 356 14.42 15.60 16.06
CA LYS A 356 15.47 16.18 15.20
C LYS A 356 15.67 15.25 14.00
N ARG A 357 15.65 15.82 12.81
CA ARG A 357 15.90 15.14 11.54
C ARG A 357 17.24 15.55 10.98
N GLU A 358 17.98 14.59 10.47
CA GLU A 358 19.26 14.80 9.78
C GLU A 358 19.24 14.06 8.45
N VAL A 359 19.52 14.77 7.36
CA VAL A 359 19.63 14.19 6.02
C VAL A 359 21.06 14.32 5.53
N ILE A 360 21.63 13.22 5.10
CA ILE A 360 22.95 13.18 4.48
C ILE A 360 22.76 13.10 2.97
N PRO A 361 23.35 14.02 2.18
CA PRO A 361 23.23 13.96 0.72
C PRO A 361 23.73 12.62 0.17
N SER A 362 22.92 11.96 -0.65
CA SER A 362 23.36 10.79 -1.42
C SER A 362 24.32 11.22 -2.54
N PRO A 363 25.23 10.34 -3.00
CA PRO A 363 26.12 10.64 -4.12
C PRO A 363 25.33 10.97 -5.40
N LEU A 364 25.77 11.99 -6.13
CA LEU A 364 25.16 12.40 -7.40
C LEU A 364 25.73 11.54 -8.55
N VAL A 365 25.21 10.31 -8.66
CA VAL A 365 25.61 9.34 -9.69
C VAL A 365 24.37 8.83 -10.45
N ASN A 366 24.55 8.32 -11.66
CA ASN A 366 23.43 7.79 -12.44
C ASN A 366 22.88 6.48 -11.84
N THR A 367 23.76 5.65 -11.29
CA THR A 367 23.40 4.38 -10.63
C THR A 367 24.35 4.15 -9.46
N PHE A 368 23.84 3.61 -8.35
CA PHE A 368 24.60 3.49 -7.12
C PHE A 368 25.62 2.34 -7.10
N ASP A 369 25.67 1.48 -8.10
CA ASP A 369 26.74 0.50 -8.27
C ASP A 369 28.10 1.14 -8.62
N LEU A 370 28.10 2.41 -9.06
CA LEU A 370 29.31 3.19 -9.28
C LEU A 370 29.98 3.63 -7.97
N VAL A 371 29.20 3.81 -6.90
CA VAL A 371 29.64 4.21 -5.55
C VAL A 371 28.85 3.38 -4.52
N PRO A 372 29.17 2.08 -4.35
CA PRO A 372 28.36 1.16 -3.53
C PRO A 372 28.29 1.52 -2.04
N GLU A 373 29.31 2.18 -1.51
CA GLU A 373 29.35 2.71 -0.14
C GLU A 373 28.38 3.86 0.07
N MET A 374 27.90 4.51 -1.01
CA MET A 374 26.98 5.63 -0.98
C MET A 374 27.42 6.66 0.10
N SER A 375 26.52 7.05 1.01
CA SER A 375 26.84 7.96 2.12
C SER A 375 26.86 7.26 3.49
N ALA A 376 27.00 5.93 3.53
CA ALA A 376 26.91 5.17 4.79
C ALA A 376 27.90 5.60 5.85
N TYR A 377 29.15 5.92 5.47
CA TYR A 377 30.18 6.36 6.42
C TYR A 377 29.85 7.72 7.04
N GLN A 378 29.30 8.67 6.27
CA GLN A 378 28.87 9.98 6.76
C GLN A 378 27.63 9.85 7.66
N VAL A 379 26.68 8.97 7.30
CA VAL A 379 25.53 8.64 8.16
C VAL A 379 26.01 8.07 9.49
N ALA A 380 26.93 7.11 9.48
CA ALA A 380 27.51 6.52 10.70
C ALA A 380 28.25 7.55 11.55
N GLU A 381 28.99 8.46 10.95
CA GLU A 381 29.70 9.54 11.65
C GLU A 381 28.71 10.45 12.37
N LYS A 382 27.69 10.96 11.68
CA LYS A 382 26.67 11.84 12.27
C LYS A 382 25.82 11.13 13.33
N ALA A 383 25.53 9.85 13.15
CA ALA A 383 24.92 9.04 14.19
C ALA A 383 25.79 8.95 15.45
N CYS A 384 27.10 8.71 15.30
CA CYS A 384 28.03 8.68 16.43
C CYS A 384 28.12 10.05 17.15
N GLU A 385 28.16 11.16 16.43
CA GLU A 385 28.12 12.51 17.02
C GLU A 385 26.82 12.71 17.83
N ALA A 386 25.68 12.27 17.31
CA ALA A 386 24.40 12.35 18.00
C ALA A 386 24.38 11.51 19.28
N ILE A 387 24.94 10.28 19.25
CA ILE A 387 25.07 9.38 20.40
C ILE A 387 25.95 10.03 21.47
N ASP A 388 27.14 10.55 21.11
CA ASP A 388 28.08 11.18 22.03
C ASP A 388 27.51 12.44 22.69
N SER A 389 26.57 13.11 22.03
CA SER A 389 25.92 14.29 22.58
C SER A 389 25.09 13.98 23.85
N GLY A 390 24.65 12.74 24.06
CA GLY A 390 23.80 12.33 25.17
C GLY A 390 22.42 13.00 25.24
N ARG A 391 22.00 13.64 24.14
CA ARG A 391 20.76 14.46 24.10
C ARG A 391 19.50 13.68 23.76
N TYR A 392 19.61 12.51 23.16
CA TYR A 392 18.50 11.77 22.61
C TYR A 392 18.17 10.53 23.43
N ASP A 393 16.88 10.25 23.58
CA ASP A 393 16.36 9.03 24.21
C ASP A 393 16.17 7.92 23.17
N PHE A 394 15.84 8.30 21.92
CA PHE A 394 15.58 7.39 20.81
C PHE A 394 16.31 7.84 19.55
N MET A 395 16.79 6.88 18.76
CA MET A 395 17.34 7.12 17.43
C MET A 395 16.80 6.09 16.43
N VAL A 396 16.39 6.55 15.25
CA VAL A 396 16.18 5.69 14.09
C VAL A 396 17.15 6.08 12.98
N LEU A 397 17.86 5.08 12.46
CA LEU A 397 18.88 5.20 11.43
C LEU A 397 18.59 4.20 10.31
N ASN A 398 18.70 4.64 9.04
CA ASN A 398 18.58 3.78 7.87
C ASN A 398 19.88 3.82 7.06
N PHE A 399 20.41 2.66 6.69
CA PHE A 399 21.46 2.48 5.71
C PHE A 399 20.85 1.98 4.40
N ALA A 400 20.85 2.84 3.38
CA ALA A 400 20.17 2.65 2.10
C ALA A 400 20.84 1.62 1.16
N ASN A 401 22.11 1.34 1.37
CA ASN A 401 22.98 0.70 0.41
C ASN A 401 22.51 -0.66 -0.10
N PRO A 402 22.11 -1.63 0.77
CA PRO A 402 21.75 -2.97 0.29
C PRO A 402 20.56 -2.93 -0.67
N ASP A 403 19.61 -2.02 -0.46
CA ASP A 403 18.45 -1.85 -1.35
C ASP A 403 18.82 -1.11 -2.63
N MET A 404 19.38 0.08 -2.50
CA MET A 404 19.65 0.96 -3.64
C MET A 404 20.66 0.35 -4.63
N VAL A 405 21.71 -0.29 -4.13
CA VAL A 405 22.67 -1.02 -4.98
C VAL A 405 22.09 -2.33 -5.46
N GLY A 406 21.27 -3.00 -4.64
CA GLY A 406 20.54 -4.20 -5.02
C GLY A 406 19.70 -4.03 -6.28
N HIS A 407 19.02 -2.91 -6.41
CA HIS A 407 18.21 -2.55 -7.58
C HIS A 407 19.00 -2.44 -8.89
N THR A 408 20.32 -2.26 -8.83
CA THR A 408 21.15 -2.21 -10.03
C THR A 408 21.39 -3.59 -10.68
N GLY A 409 21.17 -4.68 -9.94
CA GLY A 409 21.46 -6.04 -10.38
C GLY A 409 22.94 -6.39 -10.42
N ASN A 410 23.84 -5.47 -10.00
CA ASN A 410 25.28 -5.68 -9.96
C ASN A 410 25.69 -6.36 -8.64
N LEU A 411 25.90 -7.69 -8.70
CA LEU A 411 26.21 -8.49 -7.52
C LEU A 411 27.52 -8.04 -6.81
N ASP A 412 28.56 -7.72 -7.58
CA ASP A 412 29.85 -7.33 -7.00
C ASP A 412 29.77 -5.98 -6.30
N ALA A 413 28.98 -5.05 -6.84
CA ALA A 413 28.67 -3.78 -6.19
C ALA A 413 27.84 -3.98 -4.92
N ALA A 414 26.82 -4.83 -4.97
CA ALA A 414 26.00 -5.15 -3.79
C ALA A 414 26.83 -5.79 -2.66
N VAL A 415 27.79 -6.65 -2.98
CA VAL A 415 28.76 -7.20 -1.99
C VAL A 415 29.58 -6.09 -1.32
N LYS A 416 30.04 -5.08 -2.08
CA LYS A 416 30.75 -3.92 -1.51
C LYS A 416 29.84 -3.06 -0.65
N ALA A 417 28.60 -2.83 -1.09
CA ALA A 417 27.58 -2.11 -0.33
C ALA A 417 27.32 -2.76 1.02
N VAL A 418 27.11 -4.07 1.05
CA VAL A 418 26.93 -4.83 2.30
C VAL A 418 28.13 -4.73 3.22
N LYS A 419 29.38 -4.80 2.70
CA LYS A 419 30.59 -4.62 3.52
C LYS A 419 30.65 -3.25 4.18
N ALA A 420 30.38 -2.18 3.41
CA ALA A 420 30.36 -0.82 3.96
C ALA A 420 29.31 -0.68 5.07
N VAL A 421 28.11 -1.24 4.88
CA VAL A 421 27.04 -1.23 5.89
C VAL A 421 27.41 -2.05 7.12
N ASP A 422 28.04 -3.22 6.97
CA ASP A 422 28.51 -4.04 8.09
C ASP A 422 29.54 -3.30 8.97
N GLU A 423 30.50 -2.60 8.34
CA GLU A 423 31.48 -1.76 9.03
C GLU A 423 30.82 -0.57 9.74
N CYS A 424 29.94 0.15 9.05
CA CYS A 424 29.23 1.30 9.59
C CYS A 424 28.30 0.90 10.75
N THR A 425 27.59 -0.22 10.62
CA THR A 425 26.76 -0.79 11.69
C THR A 425 27.59 -1.07 12.93
N LYS A 426 28.75 -1.72 12.76
CA LYS A 426 29.65 -1.96 13.88
C LYS A 426 30.07 -0.67 14.58
N ARG A 427 30.48 0.34 13.82
CA ARG A 427 30.90 1.64 14.37
C ARG A 427 29.81 2.30 15.21
N VAL A 428 28.56 2.27 14.74
CA VAL A 428 27.40 2.84 15.44
C VAL A 428 27.05 2.02 16.69
N VAL A 429 27.00 0.68 16.57
CA VAL A 429 26.70 -0.22 17.68
C VAL A 429 27.74 -0.11 18.81
N ASP A 430 29.04 -0.12 18.47
CA ASP A 430 30.11 0.05 19.45
C ASP A 430 29.96 1.38 20.22
N ARG A 431 29.56 2.46 19.51
CA ARG A 431 29.34 3.76 20.15
C ARG A 431 28.11 3.77 21.05
N ILE A 432 27.02 3.11 20.65
CA ILE A 432 25.81 2.92 21.48
C ILE A 432 26.17 2.20 22.77
N LEU A 433 26.85 1.05 22.67
CA LEU A 433 27.22 0.24 23.82
C LEU A 433 28.19 0.96 24.76
N ALA A 434 29.18 1.70 24.22
CA ALA A 434 30.13 2.50 24.99
C ALA A 434 29.45 3.61 25.81
N ASN A 435 28.33 4.12 25.32
CA ASN A 435 27.48 5.13 26.01
C ASN A 435 26.37 4.49 26.88
N GLY A 436 26.43 3.16 27.14
CA GLY A 436 25.43 2.44 27.95
C GLY A 436 24.06 2.29 27.29
N GLY A 437 23.96 2.55 25.99
CA GLY A 437 22.73 2.41 25.21
C GLY A 437 22.49 0.97 24.75
N GLU A 438 21.43 0.80 23.96
CA GLU A 438 21.03 -0.47 23.36
C GLU A 438 20.35 -0.24 22.00
N CYS A 439 20.31 -1.27 21.14
CA CYS A 439 19.64 -1.14 19.85
C CYS A 439 18.96 -2.42 19.38
N LEU A 440 17.98 -2.24 18.48
CA LEU A 440 17.51 -3.26 17.55
C LEU A 440 18.14 -3.02 16.18
N ILE A 441 18.63 -4.08 15.55
CA ILE A 441 19.10 -4.08 14.16
C ILE A 441 18.12 -4.93 13.37
N THR A 442 17.60 -4.40 12.27
CA THR A 442 16.63 -5.08 11.41
C THR A 442 16.76 -4.62 9.96
N ALA A 443 15.88 -5.13 9.10
CA ALA A 443 15.62 -4.59 7.77
C ALA A 443 14.11 -4.38 7.60
N ASP A 444 13.72 -3.65 6.60
CA ASP A 444 12.33 -3.31 6.27
C ASP A 444 11.73 -4.21 5.19
N HIS A 445 12.57 -4.81 4.36
CA HIS A 445 12.26 -5.86 3.36
C HIS A 445 13.56 -6.55 2.90
N GLY A 446 13.44 -7.57 2.04
CA GLY A 446 14.57 -8.20 1.38
C GLY A 446 14.81 -7.66 -0.03
N ASN A 447 16.08 -7.66 -0.46
CA ASN A 447 16.53 -7.32 -1.81
C ASN A 447 17.86 -8.04 -2.12
N CYS A 448 18.97 -7.61 -1.50
CA CYS A 448 20.32 -8.01 -1.87
C CYS A 448 20.71 -9.45 -1.47
N GLU A 449 19.89 -10.16 -0.72
CA GLU A 449 20.07 -11.59 -0.46
C GLU A 449 19.71 -12.46 -1.68
N ARG A 450 19.09 -11.86 -2.73
CA ARG A 450 18.76 -12.53 -3.98
C ARG A 450 19.01 -11.63 -5.19
N MET A 451 20.24 -11.59 -5.67
CA MET A 451 20.68 -10.78 -6.81
C MET A 451 20.66 -11.54 -8.16
N ILE A 452 20.35 -12.82 -8.14
CA ILE A 452 20.29 -13.68 -9.34
C ILE A 452 18.96 -14.42 -9.33
N SER A 453 18.24 -14.35 -10.45
CA SER A 453 17.00 -15.10 -10.69
C SER A 453 17.27 -16.58 -11.02
N ASP A 454 16.22 -17.40 -11.01
CA ASP A 454 16.34 -18.85 -11.22
C ASP A 454 16.88 -19.20 -12.62
N ASN A 455 16.66 -18.35 -13.62
CA ASN A 455 17.21 -18.48 -14.98
C ASN A 455 18.64 -17.93 -15.13
N GLY A 456 19.26 -17.44 -14.05
CA GLY A 456 20.63 -16.91 -14.04
C GLY A 456 20.77 -15.43 -14.42
N ALA A 457 19.69 -14.73 -14.76
CA ALA A 457 19.71 -13.30 -15.05
C ALA A 457 19.83 -12.47 -13.76
N PRO A 458 20.30 -11.20 -13.81
CA PRO A 458 20.23 -10.30 -12.67
C PRO A 458 18.80 -10.19 -12.14
N PHE A 459 18.67 -10.16 -10.82
CA PHE A 459 17.41 -9.95 -10.12
C PHE A 459 17.47 -8.62 -9.38
N THR A 460 16.57 -7.70 -9.70
CA THR A 460 16.57 -6.31 -9.24
C THR A 460 15.36 -5.92 -8.40
N ALA A 461 14.46 -6.86 -8.16
CA ALA A 461 13.25 -6.63 -7.38
C ALA A 461 13.45 -7.00 -5.91
N HIS A 462 12.55 -6.51 -5.05
CA HIS A 462 12.49 -6.97 -3.66
C HIS A 462 12.10 -8.45 -3.57
N THR A 463 12.26 -9.02 -2.39
CA THR A 463 11.92 -10.43 -2.13
C THR A 463 10.81 -10.57 -1.09
N THR A 464 10.28 -11.77 -0.96
CA THR A 464 9.36 -12.13 0.13
C THR A 464 10.07 -12.80 1.30
N ASN A 465 11.41 -12.83 1.29
CA ASN A 465 12.20 -13.43 2.35
C ASN A 465 12.00 -12.66 3.68
N PRO A 466 12.10 -13.35 4.82
CA PRO A 466 12.08 -12.69 6.12
C PRO A 466 13.33 -11.81 6.32
N VAL A 467 13.26 -10.94 7.30
CA VAL A 467 14.37 -10.06 7.67
C VAL A 467 14.87 -10.39 9.10
N PRO A 468 16.14 -10.11 9.41
CA PRO A 468 16.67 -10.32 10.77
C PRO A 468 16.12 -9.27 11.75
N LEU A 469 15.96 -9.66 13.01
CA LEU A 469 15.78 -8.76 14.15
C LEU A 469 16.77 -9.17 15.23
N ILE A 470 17.71 -8.29 15.56
CA ILE A 470 18.80 -8.55 16.49
C ILE A 470 18.75 -7.54 17.63
N LEU A 471 18.71 -7.98 18.87
CA LEU A 471 18.77 -7.12 20.06
C LEU A 471 20.22 -7.01 20.54
N VAL A 472 20.83 -5.84 20.43
CA VAL A 472 22.17 -5.61 20.97
C VAL A 472 22.08 -4.76 22.23
N SER A 473 22.29 -5.39 23.38
CA SER A 473 22.22 -4.77 24.70
C SER A 473 23.07 -5.56 25.70
N ASN A 474 23.85 -4.86 26.53
CA ASN A 474 24.59 -5.50 27.61
C ASN A 474 23.64 -6.04 28.69
N ASP A 475 22.55 -5.32 28.97
CA ASP A 475 21.62 -5.65 30.05
C ASP A 475 20.64 -6.76 29.65
N LEU A 476 20.27 -6.82 28.36
CA LEU A 476 19.22 -7.71 27.85
C LEU A 476 19.78 -8.91 27.06
N ARG A 477 21.09 -9.14 27.10
CA ARG A 477 21.77 -10.22 26.35
C ARG A 477 21.23 -11.63 26.66
N HIS A 478 20.67 -11.85 27.85
CA HIS A 478 20.08 -13.12 28.27
C HIS A 478 18.64 -13.33 27.82
N ARG A 479 18.00 -12.31 27.27
CA ARG A 479 16.61 -12.38 26.74
C ARG A 479 16.52 -13.28 25.52
N ARG A 480 15.28 -13.59 25.14
CA ARG A 480 14.94 -14.30 23.89
C ARG A 480 13.81 -13.59 23.20
N PHE A 481 13.68 -13.83 21.92
CA PHE A 481 12.52 -13.38 21.14
C PHE A 481 11.49 -14.50 21.00
N TYR A 482 10.22 -14.12 20.93
CA TYR A 482 9.18 -14.97 20.36
C TYR A 482 9.39 -15.11 18.85
N GLU A 483 9.16 -16.31 18.33
CA GLU A 483 9.16 -16.58 16.89
C GLU A 483 7.90 -16.02 16.19
N GLY A 484 7.96 -15.90 14.85
CA GLY A 484 6.83 -15.47 14.04
C GLY A 484 6.48 -13.99 14.22
N GLY A 485 7.49 -13.15 14.45
CA GLY A 485 7.34 -11.69 14.51
C GLY A 485 7.08 -11.07 13.13
N ARG A 486 6.65 -9.81 13.15
CA ARG A 486 6.37 -8.96 11.98
C ARG A 486 6.96 -7.58 12.20
N LEU A 487 7.09 -6.77 11.15
CA LEU A 487 7.63 -5.41 11.25
C LEU A 487 6.87 -4.52 12.24
N CYS A 488 5.55 -4.69 12.33
CA CYS A 488 4.71 -3.93 13.28
C CYS A 488 4.97 -4.25 14.77
N ASP A 489 5.71 -5.31 15.07
CA ASP A 489 6.05 -5.71 16.43
C ASP A 489 7.29 -4.96 16.96
N ILE A 490 8.03 -4.26 16.08
CA ILE A 490 9.26 -3.53 16.43
C ILE A 490 8.98 -2.36 17.38
N ALA A 491 7.99 -1.50 17.09
CA ALA A 491 7.68 -0.36 17.94
C ALA A 491 7.24 -0.76 19.37
N PRO A 492 6.31 -1.72 19.58
CA PRO A 492 5.99 -2.21 20.91
C PRO A 492 7.20 -2.82 21.63
N THR A 493 8.12 -3.48 20.90
CA THR A 493 9.34 -4.04 21.46
C THR A 493 10.30 -2.94 21.92
N LEU A 494 10.50 -1.89 21.10
CA LEU A 494 11.31 -0.72 21.46
C LEU A 494 10.74 0.01 22.68
N LEU A 495 9.43 0.24 22.74
CA LEU A 495 8.78 0.85 23.90
C LEU A 495 8.98 0.01 25.16
N ASN A 496 8.92 -1.32 25.06
CA ASN A 496 9.21 -2.22 26.19
C ASN A 496 10.66 -2.10 26.65
N MET A 497 11.64 -2.05 25.72
CA MET A 497 13.07 -1.83 26.05
C MET A 497 13.27 -0.50 26.78
N MET A 498 12.56 0.54 26.37
CA MET A 498 12.59 1.88 26.99
C MET A 498 11.81 1.96 28.32
N GLY A 499 11.12 0.89 28.73
CA GLY A 499 10.24 0.91 29.92
C GLY A 499 9.03 1.85 29.78
N LEU A 500 8.57 2.09 28.55
CA LEU A 500 7.46 3.00 28.23
C LEU A 500 6.17 2.22 27.94
N PRO A 501 4.99 2.82 28.22
CA PRO A 501 3.72 2.19 27.91
C PRO A 501 3.49 2.09 26.41
N VAL A 502 2.89 0.98 25.95
CA VAL A 502 2.47 0.78 24.57
C VAL A 502 1.06 1.36 24.39
N PRO A 503 0.84 2.29 23.45
CA PRO A 503 -0.49 2.84 23.21
C PRO A 503 -1.44 1.79 22.61
N LYS A 504 -2.73 1.89 22.92
CA LYS A 504 -3.76 0.92 22.50
C LYS A 504 -3.91 0.76 20.98
N GLU A 505 -3.52 1.77 20.23
CA GLU A 505 -3.55 1.79 18.77
C GLU A 505 -2.47 0.88 18.16
N MET A 506 -1.39 0.60 18.90
CA MET A 506 -0.37 -0.36 18.48
C MET A 506 -0.86 -1.78 18.76
N THR A 507 -1.22 -2.51 17.71
CA THR A 507 -1.69 -3.90 17.79
C THR A 507 -0.57 -4.92 17.61
N GLY A 508 0.65 -4.46 17.31
CA GLY A 508 1.86 -5.28 17.35
C GLY A 508 2.16 -5.74 18.77
N ARG A 509 2.84 -6.86 18.90
CA ARG A 509 3.22 -7.43 20.21
C ARG A 509 4.67 -7.11 20.55
N ASN A 510 4.98 -6.98 21.82
CA ASN A 510 6.35 -7.03 22.27
C ASN A 510 6.92 -8.44 22.00
N LEU A 511 8.04 -8.51 21.29
CA LEU A 511 8.68 -9.78 20.93
C LEU A 511 9.65 -10.30 22.00
N LEU A 512 10.03 -9.49 23.00
CA LEU A 512 10.93 -9.94 24.07
C LEU A 512 10.18 -10.78 25.10
N ILE A 513 10.68 -11.99 25.34
CA ILE A 513 10.14 -12.88 26.39
C ILE A 513 10.51 -12.30 27.75
N SER A 514 9.51 -12.15 28.63
CA SER A 514 9.71 -11.70 30.00
C SER A 514 10.34 -12.81 30.87
N ASP A 515 11.19 -12.42 31.83
CA ASP A 515 11.81 -13.38 32.79
C ASP A 515 10.79 -14.08 33.71
N LEU A 516 9.54 -13.64 33.75
CA LEU A 516 8.49 -14.19 34.61
C LEU A 516 7.94 -15.55 34.15
N ASN A 517 8.39 -16.08 33.01
CA ASN A 517 7.97 -17.38 32.46
C ASN A 517 9.07 -18.45 32.54
N ARG A 518 9.93 -18.40 33.57
CA ARG A 518 10.86 -19.49 33.92
C ARG A 518 10.27 -20.41 34.98
#